data_18f7fcd10b71ec692145a17eac0ac02b
#
_entry.id   18f7fcd10b71ec692145a17eac0ac02b
#
_cell.length_a   1.000
_cell.length_b   1.000
_cell.length_c   1.000
_cell.angle_alpha   90.00
_cell.angle_beta   90.00
_cell.angle_gamma   90.00
#
_symmetry.space_group_name_H-M   'P 1'
#
loop_
_entity.id
_entity.type
_entity.pdbx_description
1 polymer ?
#
loop_
_entity_poly.entity_id
_entity_poly.type
_entity_poly.pdbx_seq_one_letter_code
_entity_poly.pdbx_strand_id
1 'polypeptide(L)'
;MWDLGRNSKRVKLFIYAFEEILKTFDRKSLNELEKEVERKNNWDDYVIPETLPEPNQVKSPNIIILIIGGLIISIILGFVLAFVSLKGIYILFLFEFLIATAIAMTMKQLIKISNFIDFGKLQYLLAGMIILIYLSNQYFQYEIILNENNYNRIGFWEFLKLRFSKGLNIKNLNTGWIGLVVSWIVQLGLTALFVYLKMISVLTKYVIERIPSEVVDFAYYHFVKEKSEEEVRKELAKMGWTEKKNQDEVFEAIGGFQNATELNRMK
;
A
#
# COMPACT_ATOMS: atom_id res chain seq x y z
N MET A 1 1.79 -20.55 -17.47
CA MET A 1 1.85 -20.94 -16.05
C MET A 1 0.66 -21.84 -15.75
N TRP A 2 0.88 -23.12 -15.49
CA TRP A 2 -0.17 -24.12 -15.41
C TRP A 2 -0.92 -23.97 -14.07
N ASP A 3 -2.20 -23.59 -14.15
CA ASP A 3 -3.11 -23.62 -13.00
C ASP A 3 -3.50 -25.09 -12.74
N LEU A 4 -2.81 -25.73 -11.84
CA LEU A 4 -3.03 -27.14 -11.43
C LEU A 4 -4.35 -27.34 -10.67
N GLY A 5 -5.42 -26.66 -11.04
CA GLY A 5 -6.76 -26.79 -10.44
C GLY A 5 -6.88 -26.23 -9.03
N ARG A 6 -5.86 -25.56 -8.50
CA ARG A 6 -5.90 -24.93 -7.15
C ARG A 6 -6.85 -23.74 -7.11
N ASN A 7 -6.92 -22.93 -8.18
CA ASN A 7 -7.85 -21.82 -8.26
C ASN A 7 -9.29 -22.30 -8.39
N SER A 8 -9.54 -23.36 -9.17
CA SER A 8 -10.87 -23.97 -9.27
C SER A 8 -11.37 -24.51 -7.92
N LYS A 9 -10.49 -25.14 -7.11
CA LYS A 9 -10.87 -25.60 -5.76
C LYS A 9 -11.15 -24.43 -4.83
N ARG A 10 -10.37 -23.35 -4.88
CA ARG A 10 -10.60 -22.14 -4.07
C ARG A 10 -11.88 -21.44 -4.43
N VAL A 11 -12.18 -21.30 -5.73
CA VAL A 11 -13.45 -20.73 -6.21
C VAL A 11 -14.63 -21.59 -5.74
N LYS A 12 -14.57 -22.91 -5.85
CA LYS A 12 -15.62 -23.81 -5.36
C LYS A 12 -15.81 -23.71 -3.84
N LEU A 13 -14.74 -23.63 -3.06
CA LEU A 13 -14.81 -23.43 -1.62
C LEU A 13 -15.40 -22.07 -1.27
N PHE A 14 -15.07 -21.02 -2.00
CA PHE A 14 -15.65 -19.70 -1.82
C PHE A 14 -17.15 -19.70 -2.14
N ILE A 15 -17.54 -20.28 -3.27
CA ILE A 15 -18.96 -20.41 -3.64
C ILE A 15 -19.73 -21.20 -2.58
N TYR A 16 -19.19 -22.33 -2.13
CA TYR A 16 -19.82 -23.14 -1.08
C TYR A 16 -19.99 -22.36 0.23
N ALA A 17 -18.93 -21.65 0.69
CA ALA A 17 -18.99 -20.84 1.90
C ALA A 17 -19.99 -19.69 1.74
N PHE A 18 -20.05 -19.08 0.58
CA PHE A 18 -21.01 -18.01 0.27
C PHE A 18 -22.46 -18.52 0.26
N GLU A 19 -22.70 -19.67 -0.35
CA GLU A 19 -24.02 -20.32 -0.36
C GLU A 19 -24.46 -20.72 1.07
N GLU A 20 -23.55 -21.21 1.91
CA GLU A 20 -23.85 -21.52 3.32
C GLU A 20 -24.21 -20.26 4.12
N ILE A 21 -23.49 -19.16 3.91
CA ILE A 21 -23.80 -17.87 4.53
C ILE A 21 -25.14 -17.36 4.04
N LEU A 22 -25.43 -17.42 2.74
CA LEU A 22 -26.72 -17.00 2.18
C LEU A 22 -27.91 -17.78 2.78
N LYS A 23 -27.76 -19.06 3.11
CA LYS A 23 -28.79 -19.85 3.77
C LYS A 23 -29.11 -19.37 5.19
N THR A 24 -28.19 -18.66 5.83
CA THR A 24 -28.40 -18.10 7.18
C THR A 24 -29.15 -16.77 7.17
N PHE A 25 -29.28 -16.11 6.00
CA PHE A 25 -30.03 -14.88 5.85
C PHE A 25 -31.53 -15.19 5.72
N ASP A 26 -32.35 -14.44 6.45
CA ASP A 26 -33.80 -14.48 6.28
C ASP A 26 -34.18 -13.97 4.89
N ARG A 27 -35.17 -14.62 4.22
CA ARG A 27 -35.66 -14.24 2.88
C ARG A 27 -36.08 -12.77 2.81
N LYS A 28 -36.59 -12.21 3.91
CA LYS A 28 -37.00 -10.81 3.98
C LYS A 28 -35.82 -9.85 3.89
N SER A 29 -34.72 -10.14 4.58
CA SER A 29 -33.49 -9.35 4.51
C SER A 29 -32.77 -9.48 3.16
N LEU A 30 -32.84 -10.64 2.50
CA LEU A 30 -32.34 -10.81 1.13
C LEU A 30 -33.12 -9.97 0.13
N ASN A 31 -34.44 -9.98 0.17
CA ASN A 31 -35.28 -9.18 -0.71
C ASN A 31 -35.11 -7.67 -0.48
N GLU A 32 -34.89 -7.24 0.76
CA GLU A 32 -34.60 -5.84 1.07
C GLU A 32 -33.22 -5.42 0.51
N LEU A 33 -32.25 -6.29 0.61
CA LEU A 33 -30.89 -6.08 0.09
C LEU A 33 -30.89 -6.06 -1.45
N GLU A 34 -31.65 -6.95 -2.07
CA GLU A 34 -31.84 -7.02 -3.53
C GLU A 34 -32.51 -5.73 -4.07
N LYS A 35 -33.57 -5.27 -3.41
CA LYS A 35 -34.22 -3.98 -3.74
C LYS A 35 -33.27 -2.79 -3.52
N GLU A 36 -32.44 -2.81 -2.49
CA GLU A 36 -31.47 -1.76 -2.26
C GLU A 36 -30.37 -1.75 -3.33
N VAL A 37 -29.89 -2.93 -3.77
CA VAL A 37 -28.93 -3.08 -4.87
C VAL A 37 -29.55 -2.63 -6.18
N GLU A 38 -30.80 -3.04 -6.49
CA GLU A 38 -31.52 -2.60 -7.67
C GLU A 38 -31.72 -1.07 -7.68
N ARG A 39 -32.09 -0.48 -6.55
CA ARG A 39 -32.23 0.97 -6.43
C ARG A 39 -30.90 1.70 -6.62
N LYS A 40 -29.79 1.18 -6.11
CA LYS A 40 -28.47 1.76 -6.30
C LYS A 40 -27.92 1.58 -7.71
N ASN A 41 -28.38 0.54 -8.42
CA ASN A 41 -28.01 0.27 -9.82
C ASN A 41 -28.99 0.88 -10.83
N ASN A 42 -30.07 1.54 -10.38
CA ASN A 42 -31.02 2.20 -11.27
C ASN A 42 -30.48 3.59 -11.65
N TRP A 43 -29.81 3.64 -12.79
CA TRP A 43 -29.26 4.87 -13.36
C TRP A 43 -30.32 5.71 -14.11
N ASP A 44 -31.54 5.23 -14.24
CA ASP A 44 -32.61 5.98 -14.87
C ASP A 44 -33.12 7.15 -14.00
N ASP A 45 -32.95 7.01 -12.66
CA ASP A 45 -33.28 8.06 -11.70
C ASP A 45 -32.07 8.98 -11.39
N TYR A 46 -30.94 8.79 -12.07
CA TYR A 46 -29.78 9.63 -11.86
C TYR A 46 -30.04 11.05 -12.37
N VAL A 47 -29.95 12.01 -11.47
CA VAL A 47 -30.07 13.42 -11.80
C VAL A 47 -28.69 13.96 -12.15
N ILE A 48 -28.52 14.38 -13.41
CA ILE A 48 -27.29 15.00 -13.86
C ILE A 48 -27.07 16.30 -13.08
N PRO A 49 -25.96 16.48 -12.35
CA PRO A 49 -25.68 17.71 -11.62
C PRO A 49 -25.49 18.89 -12.59
N GLU A 50 -25.92 20.07 -12.20
CA GLU A 50 -25.72 21.29 -13.01
C GLU A 50 -24.24 21.65 -13.13
N THR A 51 -23.45 21.38 -12.09
CA THR A 51 -22.00 21.63 -12.05
C THR A 51 -21.29 20.46 -11.41
N LEU A 52 -20.13 20.08 -11.93
CA LEU A 52 -19.23 19.13 -11.28
C LEU A 52 -18.22 19.87 -10.41
N PRO A 53 -17.71 19.24 -9.33
CA PRO A 53 -16.59 19.76 -8.58
C PRO A 53 -15.42 20.04 -9.52
N GLU A 54 -14.73 21.16 -9.31
CA GLU A 54 -13.56 21.50 -10.12
C GLU A 54 -12.47 20.43 -9.98
N PRO A 55 -11.79 20.11 -11.09
CA PRO A 55 -10.65 19.19 -11.02
C PRO A 55 -9.60 19.78 -10.08
N ASN A 56 -9.22 19.01 -9.07
CA ASN A 56 -8.10 19.38 -8.20
C ASN A 56 -6.90 19.70 -9.10
N GLN A 57 -6.38 20.95 -9.04
CA GLN A 57 -5.18 21.31 -9.79
C GLN A 57 -4.06 20.32 -9.44
N VAL A 58 -3.78 19.42 -10.37
CA VAL A 58 -2.77 18.39 -10.20
C VAL A 58 -1.41 19.07 -10.22
N LYS A 59 -0.87 19.36 -9.04
CA LYS A 59 0.51 19.79 -8.92
C LYS A 59 1.40 18.77 -9.64
N SER A 60 2.39 19.25 -10.39
CA SER A 60 3.34 18.36 -11.06
C SER A 60 3.96 17.36 -10.06
N PRO A 61 4.03 16.07 -10.38
CA PRO A 61 4.56 15.08 -9.46
C PRO A 61 6.04 15.38 -9.13
N ASN A 62 6.36 15.44 -7.86
CA ASN A 62 7.72 15.76 -7.39
C ASN A 62 8.30 14.59 -6.58
N ILE A 63 9.12 13.76 -7.23
CA ILE A 63 9.79 12.63 -6.60
C ILE A 63 10.80 13.04 -5.53
N ILE A 64 11.37 14.25 -5.61
CA ILE A 64 12.41 14.72 -4.68
C ILE A 64 11.86 14.79 -3.26
N ILE A 65 10.62 15.21 -3.09
CA ILE A 65 9.94 15.26 -1.79
C ILE A 65 9.88 13.87 -1.16
N LEU A 66 9.56 12.85 -1.97
CA LEU A 66 9.51 11.45 -1.50
C LEU A 66 10.89 10.93 -1.11
N ILE A 67 11.93 11.25 -1.91
CA ILE A 67 13.30 10.82 -1.62
C ILE A 67 13.79 11.45 -0.32
N ILE A 68 13.67 12.77 -0.16
CA ILE A 68 14.14 13.46 1.04
C ILE A 68 13.35 12.99 2.28
N GLY A 69 12.02 12.96 2.20
CA GLY A 69 11.19 12.49 3.30
C GLY A 69 11.45 11.01 3.65
N GLY A 70 11.65 10.18 2.62
CA GLY A 70 12.01 8.76 2.78
C GLY A 70 13.38 8.58 3.45
N LEU A 71 14.38 9.35 3.10
CA LEU A 71 15.71 9.32 3.74
C LEU A 71 15.62 9.71 5.22
N ILE A 72 14.93 10.80 5.54
CA ILE A 72 14.79 11.28 6.93
C ILE A 72 14.12 10.22 7.79
N ILE A 73 12.98 9.70 7.37
CA ILE A 73 12.25 8.70 8.17
C ILE A 73 13.04 7.40 8.30
N SER A 74 13.80 7.01 7.27
CA SER A 74 14.62 5.79 7.33
C SER A 74 15.72 5.89 8.38
N ILE A 75 16.38 7.04 8.49
CA ILE A 75 17.39 7.28 9.52
C ILE A 75 16.78 7.26 10.91
N ILE A 76 15.61 7.93 11.09
CA ILE A 76 14.89 7.95 12.37
C ILE A 76 14.47 6.54 12.80
N LEU A 77 13.87 5.76 11.88
CA LEU A 77 13.45 4.40 12.19
C LEU A 77 14.63 3.48 12.47
N GLY A 78 15.75 3.66 11.77
CA GLY A 78 17.00 2.94 12.04
C GLY A 78 17.52 3.20 13.45
N PHE A 79 17.49 4.46 13.91
CA PHE A 79 17.87 4.82 15.28
C PHE A 79 16.94 4.18 16.32
N VAL A 80 15.63 4.29 16.12
CA VAL A 80 14.63 3.69 17.03
C VAL A 80 14.83 2.18 17.13
N LEU A 81 15.05 1.51 15.98
CA LEU A 81 15.28 0.08 15.92
C LEU A 81 16.58 -0.32 16.63
N ALA A 82 17.64 0.48 16.51
CA ALA A 82 18.91 0.25 17.22
C ALA A 82 18.71 0.32 18.74
N PHE A 83 18.03 1.36 19.21
CA PHE A 83 17.76 1.56 20.63
C PHE A 83 16.94 0.40 21.21
N VAL A 84 15.85 0.01 20.55
CA VAL A 84 14.98 -1.10 20.99
C VAL A 84 15.72 -2.43 21.00
N SER A 85 16.55 -2.68 19.96
CA SER A 85 17.34 -3.91 19.87
C SER A 85 18.36 -4.03 21.00
N LEU A 86 19.03 -2.95 21.36
CA LEU A 86 20.01 -2.94 22.45
C LEU A 86 19.38 -3.08 23.84
N LYS A 87 18.17 -2.58 24.03
CA LYS A 87 17.41 -2.78 25.30
C LYS A 87 16.76 -4.17 25.42
N GLY A 88 16.96 -5.06 24.42
CA GLY A 88 16.41 -6.41 24.44
C GLY A 88 14.89 -6.51 24.32
N ILE A 89 14.23 -5.44 23.88
CA ILE A 89 12.76 -5.37 23.73
C ILE A 89 12.33 -5.83 22.34
N TYR A 90 13.27 -6.08 21.43
CA TYR A 90 12.98 -6.43 20.06
C TYR A 90 12.23 -7.77 19.94
N ILE A 91 11.05 -7.73 19.30
CA ILE A 91 10.20 -8.89 19.02
C ILE A 91 10.03 -8.99 17.51
N LEU A 92 10.53 -10.09 16.92
CA LEU A 92 10.37 -10.38 15.50
C LEU A 92 8.87 -10.39 15.12
N PHE A 93 8.53 -10.02 13.93
CA PHE A 93 7.20 -9.75 13.36
C PHE A 93 6.55 -8.46 13.90
N LEU A 94 6.58 -8.20 15.19
CA LEU A 94 5.96 -7.00 15.77
C LEU A 94 6.66 -5.74 15.29
N PHE A 95 8.00 -5.72 15.37
CA PHE A 95 8.78 -4.55 14.98
C PHE A 95 8.79 -4.33 13.46
N GLU A 96 8.86 -5.38 12.64
CA GLU A 96 8.71 -5.30 11.19
C GLU A 96 7.36 -4.73 10.79
N PHE A 97 6.30 -5.15 11.47
CA PHE A 97 4.96 -4.62 11.24
C PHE A 97 4.84 -3.14 11.65
N LEU A 98 5.43 -2.74 12.79
CA LEU A 98 5.43 -1.34 13.26
C LEU A 98 6.24 -0.45 12.32
N ILE A 99 7.43 -0.89 11.87
CA ILE A 99 8.26 -0.18 10.89
C ILE A 99 7.49 -0.01 9.58
N ALA A 100 6.89 -1.07 9.07
CA ALA A 100 6.09 -1.03 7.85
C ALA A 100 4.88 -0.08 7.99
N THR A 101 4.27 -0.02 9.16
CA THR A 101 3.19 0.92 9.45
C THR A 101 3.68 2.36 9.44
N ALA A 102 4.81 2.64 10.09
CA ALA A 102 5.42 3.96 10.10
C ALA A 102 5.81 4.44 8.70
N ILE A 103 6.43 3.55 7.90
CA ILE A 103 6.75 3.84 6.49
C ILE A 103 5.45 4.16 5.72
N ALA A 104 4.42 3.32 5.81
CA ALA A 104 3.18 3.51 5.07
C ALA A 104 2.46 4.81 5.47
N MET A 105 2.41 5.15 6.77
CA MET A 105 1.83 6.40 7.26
C MET A 105 2.60 7.62 6.74
N THR A 106 3.92 7.59 6.78
CA THR A 106 4.76 8.67 6.26
C THR A 106 4.62 8.80 4.75
N MET A 107 4.69 7.69 4.02
CA MET A 107 4.53 7.67 2.56
C MET A 107 3.15 8.17 2.13
N LYS A 108 2.09 7.87 2.87
CA LYS A 108 0.75 8.42 2.62
C LYS A 108 0.77 9.95 2.61
N GLN A 109 1.45 10.58 3.59
CA GLN A 109 1.54 12.04 3.64
C GLN A 109 2.46 12.60 2.55
N LEU A 110 3.60 11.96 2.32
CA LEU A 110 4.53 12.37 1.27
C LEU A 110 3.92 12.27 -0.12
N ILE A 111 3.13 11.24 -0.40
CA ILE A 111 2.40 11.09 -1.68
C ILE A 111 1.38 12.21 -1.84
N LYS A 112 0.64 12.57 -0.79
CA LYS A 112 -0.30 13.70 -0.82
C LYS A 112 0.38 15.04 -1.14
N ILE A 113 1.58 15.27 -0.60
CA ILE A 113 2.34 16.52 -0.82
C ILE A 113 3.00 16.52 -2.20
N SER A 114 3.54 15.38 -2.62
CA SER A 114 4.33 15.23 -3.85
C SER A 114 3.49 14.96 -5.10
N ASN A 115 2.25 14.53 -4.96
CA ASN A 115 1.39 14.03 -6.05
C ASN A 115 2.01 12.89 -6.89
N PHE A 116 2.98 12.16 -6.33
CA PHE A 116 3.71 11.13 -7.05
C PHE A 116 3.13 9.75 -6.76
N ILE A 117 2.56 9.08 -7.78
CA ILE A 117 1.83 7.81 -7.66
C ILE A 117 2.40 6.66 -8.51
N ASP A 118 3.53 6.88 -9.22
CA ASP A 118 4.18 5.84 -10.03
C ASP A 118 4.65 4.69 -9.13
N PHE A 119 3.86 3.61 -9.09
CA PHE A 119 4.13 2.46 -8.23
C PHE A 119 5.45 1.77 -8.56
N GLY A 120 5.84 1.71 -9.85
CA GLY A 120 7.10 1.11 -10.25
C GLY A 120 8.30 1.82 -9.61
N LYS A 121 8.33 3.15 -9.64
CA LYS A 121 9.41 3.94 -9.00
C LYS A 121 9.31 3.93 -7.49
N LEU A 122 8.09 3.93 -6.94
CA LEU A 122 7.86 3.82 -5.50
C LEU A 122 8.42 2.53 -4.91
N GLN A 123 8.32 1.40 -5.60
CA GLN A 123 8.88 0.12 -5.15
C GLN A 123 10.41 0.21 -4.93
N TYR A 124 11.15 0.83 -5.85
CA TYR A 124 12.59 1.04 -5.70
C TYR A 124 12.93 1.97 -4.53
N LEU A 125 12.15 3.04 -4.37
CA LEU A 125 12.32 3.95 -3.23
C LEU A 125 12.08 3.21 -1.91
N LEU A 126 11.01 2.44 -1.80
CA LEU A 126 10.68 1.66 -0.60
C LEU A 126 11.75 0.61 -0.29
N ALA A 127 12.27 -0.07 -1.30
CA ALA A 127 13.40 -1.00 -1.13
C ALA A 127 14.64 -0.28 -0.59
N GLY A 128 14.99 0.89 -1.15
CA GLY A 128 16.07 1.73 -0.66
C GLY A 128 15.87 2.18 0.78
N MET A 129 14.65 2.61 1.14
CA MET A 129 14.30 2.98 2.51
C MET A 129 14.49 1.83 3.49
N ILE A 130 14.02 0.63 3.16
CA ILE A 130 14.16 -0.56 4.01
C ILE A 130 15.63 -0.89 4.23
N ILE A 131 16.41 -0.93 3.15
CA ILE A 131 17.86 -1.18 3.25
C ILE A 131 18.52 -0.12 4.15
N LEU A 132 18.20 1.15 3.95
CA LEU A 132 18.75 2.25 4.73
C LEU A 132 18.38 2.16 6.23
N ILE A 133 17.16 1.76 6.56
CA ILE A 133 16.72 1.54 7.95
C ILE A 133 17.64 0.52 8.63
N TYR A 134 17.88 -0.61 8.00
CA TYR A 134 18.68 -1.68 8.61
C TYR A 134 20.19 -1.35 8.62
N LEU A 135 20.71 -0.63 7.63
CA LEU A 135 22.08 -0.11 7.67
C LEU A 135 22.25 0.93 8.78
N SER A 136 21.33 1.87 8.89
CA SER A 136 21.30 2.88 9.95
C SER A 136 21.17 2.22 11.33
N ASN A 137 20.36 1.18 11.46
CA ASN A 137 20.25 0.40 12.69
C ASN A 137 21.60 -0.20 13.10
N GLN A 138 22.39 -0.78 12.18
CA GLN A 138 23.71 -1.31 12.50
C GLN A 138 24.68 -0.20 12.92
N TYR A 139 24.64 0.94 12.23
CA TYR A 139 25.48 2.08 12.54
C TYR A 139 25.16 2.69 13.90
N PHE A 140 23.89 2.90 14.21
CA PHE A 140 23.48 3.43 15.51
C PHE A 140 23.74 2.47 16.67
N GLN A 141 23.60 1.15 16.46
CA GLN A 141 24.03 0.18 17.48
C GLN A 141 25.52 0.31 17.77
N TYR A 142 26.35 0.46 16.73
CA TYR A 142 27.78 0.70 16.89
C TYR A 142 28.05 1.96 17.71
N GLU A 143 27.46 3.11 17.37
CA GLU A 143 27.66 4.37 18.09
C GLU A 143 27.19 4.29 19.55
N ILE A 144 26.01 3.71 19.81
CA ILE A 144 25.46 3.59 21.16
C ILE A 144 26.35 2.70 22.04
N ILE A 145 26.78 1.54 21.52
CA ILE A 145 27.64 0.61 22.28
C ILE A 145 28.98 1.25 22.65
N LEU A 146 29.61 1.99 21.71
CA LEU A 146 30.88 2.66 21.99
C LEU A 146 30.73 3.77 23.00
N ASN A 147 29.66 4.57 22.93
CA ASN A 147 29.44 5.69 23.84
C ASN A 147 29.06 5.23 25.26
N GLU A 148 28.22 4.18 25.38
CA GLU A 148 27.79 3.68 26.70
C GLU A 148 28.92 3.00 27.48
N ASN A 149 29.88 2.38 26.80
CA ASN A 149 30.90 1.56 27.44
C ASN A 149 32.29 2.24 27.52
N ASN A 150 32.45 3.48 27.07
CA ASN A 150 33.72 4.20 27.01
C ASN A 150 34.85 3.38 26.35
N TYR A 151 34.54 2.51 25.41
CA TYR A 151 35.52 1.72 24.70
C TYR A 151 36.38 2.60 23.79
N ASN A 152 37.68 2.23 23.63
CA ASN A 152 38.51 2.78 22.57
C ASN A 152 37.79 2.65 21.24
N ARG A 153 37.69 3.75 20.48
CA ARG A 153 36.97 3.74 19.20
C ARG A 153 37.63 2.76 18.23
N ILE A 154 36.93 1.66 17.98
CA ILE A 154 37.22 0.75 16.86
C ILE A 154 36.48 1.24 15.63
N GLY A 155 36.95 0.89 14.43
CA GLY A 155 36.27 1.25 13.19
C GLY A 155 34.94 0.49 13.05
N PHE A 156 33.99 1.10 12.34
CA PHE A 156 32.67 0.45 12.09
C PHE A 156 32.78 -0.92 11.44
N TRP A 157 33.73 -1.08 10.50
CA TRP A 157 34.00 -2.38 9.85
C TRP A 157 34.56 -3.43 10.80
N GLU A 158 35.39 -3.03 11.74
CA GLU A 158 35.90 -3.92 12.80
C GLU A 158 34.80 -4.35 13.74
N PHE A 159 33.91 -3.41 14.11
CA PHE A 159 32.69 -3.73 14.85
C PHE A 159 31.82 -4.77 14.14
N LEU A 160 31.56 -4.59 12.84
CA LEU A 160 30.83 -5.58 12.06
C LEU A 160 31.51 -6.94 12.03
N LYS A 161 32.86 -7.01 11.84
CA LYS A 161 33.61 -8.27 11.90
C LYS A 161 33.45 -8.96 13.26
N LEU A 162 33.55 -8.21 14.36
CA LEU A 162 33.31 -8.73 15.71
C LEU A 162 31.90 -9.26 15.87
N ARG A 163 30.91 -8.56 15.33
CA ARG A 163 29.52 -8.99 15.36
C ARG A 163 29.29 -10.29 14.58
N PHE A 164 29.90 -10.42 13.40
CA PHE A 164 29.90 -11.66 12.64
C PHE A 164 30.61 -12.81 13.38
N SER A 165 31.76 -12.55 14.00
CA SER A 165 32.48 -13.59 14.74
C SER A 165 31.70 -14.08 15.98
N LYS A 166 30.99 -13.18 16.69
CA LYS A 166 30.14 -13.53 17.83
C LYS A 166 28.85 -14.24 17.39
N GLY A 167 28.34 -13.89 16.20
CA GLY A 167 27.11 -14.42 15.66
C GLY A 167 25.85 -14.03 16.44
N LEU A 168 24.78 -14.75 16.21
CA LEU A 168 23.50 -14.56 16.91
C LEU A 168 23.36 -15.62 18.01
N ASN A 169 23.21 -15.15 19.24
CA ASN A 169 22.93 -16.00 20.40
C ASN A 169 21.44 -15.88 20.77
N ILE A 170 20.72 -17.00 20.75
CA ILE A 170 19.33 -17.08 21.19
C ILE A 170 19.29 -17.97 22.43
N LYS A 171 19.14 -17.34 23.59
CA LYS A 171 19.24 -18.05 24.88
C LYS A 171 20.55 -18.87 24.98
N ASN A 172 20.43 -20.20 24.99
CA ASN A 172 21.57 -21.12 25.10
C ASN A 172 22.09 -21.63 23.75
N LEU A 173 21.51 -21.20 22.63
CA LEU A 173 21.87 -21.64 21.31
C LEU A 173 22.71 -20.58 20.59
N ASN A 174 23.98 -20.90 20.32
CA ASN A 174 24.81 -20.06 19.46
C ASN A 174 24.64 -20.52 18.00
N THR A 175 23.97 -19.68 17.20
CA THR A 175 23.73 -19.96 15.78
C THR A 175 24.86 -19.45 14.88
N GLY A 176 25.88 -18.84 15.46
CA GLY A 176 27.02 -18.25 14.75
C GLY A 176 26.62 -17.15 13.76
N TRP A 177 27.52 -16.88 12.82
CA TRP A 177 27.30 -15.85 11.81
C TRP A 177 26.16 -16.19 10.83
N ILE A 178 25.92 -17.49 10.58
CA ILE A 178 24.85 -17.96 9.69
C ILE A 178 23.48 -17.54 10.26
N GLY A 179 23.25 -17.77 11.56
CA GLY A 179 22.02 -17.35 12.21
C GLY A 179 21.81 -15.83 12.18
N LEU A 180 22.91 -15.06 12.30
CA LEU A 180 22.85 -13.61 12.18
C LEU A 180 22.39 -13.16 10.78
N VAL A 181 22.98 -13.72 9.72
CA VAL A 181 22.63 -13.40 8.33
C VAL A 181 21.18 -13.82 8.02
N VAL A 182 20.81 -15.03 8.41
CA VAL A 182 19.41 -15.51 8.25
C VAL A 182 18.42 -14.58 8.96
N SER A 183 18.73 -14.17 10.19
CA SER A 183 17.91 -13.20 10.93
C SER A 183 17.73 -11.90 10.16
N TRP A 184 18.77 -11.34 9.58
CA TRP A 184 18.70 -10.11 8.78
C TRP A 184 17.87 -10.30 7.51
N ILE A 185 18.04 -11.41 6.81
CA ILE A 185 17.25 -11.73 5.61
C ILE A 185 15.75 -11.85 5.97
N VAL A 186 15.43 -12.53 7.07
CA VAL A 186 14.06 -12.67 7.54
C VAL A 186 13.47 -11.30 7.92
N GLN A 187 14.19 -10.47 8.65
CA GLN A 187 13.75 -9.13 9.02
C GLN A 187 13.49 -8.25 7.78
N LEU A 188 14.43 -8.21 6.84
CA LEU A 188 14.27 -7.47 5.59
C LEU A 188 13.08 -7.98 4.78
N GLY A 189 12.93 -9.29 4.65
CA GLY A 189 11.85 -9.93 3.90
C GLY A 189 10.48 -9.64 4.51
N LEU A 190 10.35 -9.76 5.83
CA LEU A 190 9.09 -9.47 6.54
C LEU A 190 8.73 -7.98 6.44
N THR A 191 9.71 -7.09 6.64
CA THR A 191 9.48 -5.65 6.49
C THR A 191 9.03 -5.31 5.07
N ALA A 192 9.71 -5.86 4.06
CA ALA A 192 9.35 -5.64 2.66
C ALA A 192 7.93 -6.14 2.35
N LEU A 193 7.57 -7.33 2.84
CA LEU A 193 6.23 -7.89 2.68
C LEU A 193 5.15 -6.99 3.29
N PHE A 194 5.34 -6.58 4.55
CA PHE A 194 4.36 -5.72 5.23
C PHE A 194 4.27 -4.33 4.61
N VAL A 195 5.40 -3.73 4.21
CA VAL A 195 5.41 -2.44 3.49
C VAL A 195 4.66 -2.56 2.18
N TYR A 196 4.93 -3.61 1.39
CA TYR A 196 4.27 -3.83 0.11
C TYR A 196 2.75 -3.92 0.26
N LEU A 197 2.27 -4.76 1.19
CA LEU A 197 0.83 -4.94 1.45
C LEU A 197 0.16 -3.62 1.89
N LYS A 198 0.80 -2.85 2.77
CA LYS A 198 0.27 -1.57 3.24
C LYS A 198 0.29 -0.50 2.15
N MET A 199 1.33 -0.47 1.31
CA MET A 199 1.44 0.53 0.25
C MET A 199 0.42 0.33 -0.86
N ILE A 200 0.06 -0.90 -1.21
CA ILE A 200 -1.06 -1.17 -2.12
C ILE A 200 -2.32 -0.48 -1.60
N SER A 201 -2.66 -0.70 -0.32
CA SER A 201 -3.83 -0.06 0.30
C SER A 201 -3.76 1.47 0.31
N VAL A 202 -2.58 2.04 0.60
CA VAL A 202 -2.37 3.50 0.61
C VAL A 202 -2.59 4.09 -0.77
N LEU A 203 -2.02 3.47 -1.81
CA LEU A 203 -2.12 3.99 -3.18
C LEU A 203 -3.54 3.85 -3.73
N THR A 204 -4.17 2.69 -3.55
CA THR A 204 -5.55 2.47 -3.98
C THR A 204 -6.49 3.50 -3.35
N LYS A 205 -6.36 3.71 -2.04
CA LYS A 205 -7.18 4.69 -1.34
C LYS A 205 -6.91 6.13 -1.82
N TYR A 206 -5.64 6.47 -2.07
CA TYR A 206 -5.27 7.80 -2.56
C TYR A 206 -5.84 8.08 -3.95
N VAL A 207 -5.80 7.13 -4.87
CA VAL A 207 -6.36 7.27 -6.22
C VAL A 207 -7.88 7.44 -6.15
N ILE A 208 -8.57 6.66 -5.33
CA ILE A 208 -10.03 6.77 -5.16
C ILE A 208 -10.43 8.10 -4.51
N GLU A 209 -9.72 8.56 -3.47
CA GLU A 209 -10.05 9.82 -2.77
C GLU A 209 -9.75 11.08 -3.61
N ARG A 210 -8.99 10.96 -4.69
CA ARG A 210 -8.55 12.09 -5.50
C ARG A 210 -9.62 12.63 -6.44
N ILE A 211 -10.46 11.76 -6.95
CA ILE A 211 -11.53 12.11 -7.87
C ILE A 211 -12.83 12.12 -7.08
N PRO A 212 -13.58 13.24 -7.09
CA PRO A 212 -14.88 13.30 -6.46
C PRO A 212 -15.81 12.24 -7.00
N SER A 213 -16.57 11.59 -6.12
CA SER A 213 -17.52 10.52 -6.51
C SER A 213 -18.52 11.00 -7.54
N GLU A 214 -18.95 12.26 -7.43
CA GLU A 214 -19.92 12.88 -8.33
C GLU A 214 -19.43 12.90 -9.78
N VAL A 215 -18.10 13.06 -9.98
CA VAL A 215 -17.48 13.05 -11.33
C VAL A 215 -17.40 11.63 -11.88
N VAL A 216 -17.08 10.67 -11.00
CA VAL A 216 -17.04 9.25 -11.37
C VAL A 216 -18.45 8.79 -11.75
N ASP A 217 -19.46 9.14 -10.94
CA ASP A 217 -20.85 8.79 -11.17
C ASP A 217 -21.38 9.42 -12.45
N PHE A 218 -21.05 10.69 -12.70
CA PHE A 218 -21.39 11.40 -13.95
C PHE A 218 -20.84 10.69 -15.18
N ALA A 219 -19.55 10.38 -15.17
CA ALA A 219 -18.92 9.70 -16.31
C ALA A 219 -19.47 8.28 -16.49
N TYR A 220 -19.66 7.55 -15.38
CA TYR A 220 -20.24 6.21 -15.41
C TYR A 220 -21.68 6.19 -15.93
N TYR A 221 -22.52 7.15 -15.53
CA TYR A 221 -23.87 7.32 -16.08
C TYR A 221 -23.86 7.41 -17.60
N HIS A 222 -22.96 8.19 -18.18
CA HIS A 222 -22.85 8.30 -19.62
C HIS A 222 -22.42 7.01 -20.30
N PHE A 223 -21.57 6.19 -19.67
CA PHE A 223 -21.25 4.86 -20.16
C PHE A 223 -22.43 3.89 -20.08
N VAL A 224 -23.23 3.95 -19.02
CA VAL A 224 -24.46 3.15 -18.91
C VAL A 224 -25.47 3.52 -20.00
N LYS A 225 -25.48 4.77 -20.46
CA LYS A 225 -26.27 5.25 -21.61
C LYS A 225 -25.59 4.99 -22.95
N GLU A 226 -24.64 4.03 -23.01
CA GLU A 226 -23.96 3.55 -24.22
C GLU A 226 -23.14 4.60 -24.99
N LYS A 227 -22.77 5.72 -24.34
CA LYS A 227 -21.87 6.70 -24.95
C LYS A 227 -20.45 6.15 -25.04
N SER A 228 -19.79 6.44 -26.15
CA SER A 228 -18.37 6.12 -26.35
C SER A 228 -17.47 6.94 -25.42
N GLU A 229 -16.24 6.46 -25.20
CA GLU A 229 -15.26 7.18 -24.38
C GLU A 229 -15.04 8.63 -24.84
N GLU A 230 -15.00 8.86 -26.17
CA GLU A 230 -14.83 10.20 -26.74
C GLU A 230 -16.01 11.11 -26.44
N GLU A 231 -17.23 10.58 -26.43
CA GLU A 231 -18.42 11.35 -26.07
C GLU A 231 -18.44 11.68 -24.57
N VAL A 232 -18.06 10.73 -23.73
CA VAL A 232 -17.95 10.98 -22.28
C VAL A 232 -16.89 12.03 -21.99
N ARG A 233 -15.75 12.02 -22.69
CA ARG A 233 -14.73 13.07 -22.59
C ARG A 233 -15.28 14.46 -22.97
N LYS A 234 -16.11 14.54 -24.00
CA LYS A 234 -16.76 15.80 -24.40
C LYS A 234 -17.73 16.29 -23.33
N GLU A 235 -18.49 15.38 -22.72
CA GLU A 235 -19.41 15.78 -21.63
C GLU A 235 -18.64 16.24 -20.38
N LEU A 236 -17.57 15.53 -19.99
CA LEU A 236 -16.67 15.97 -18.92
C LEU A 236 -16.06 17.34 -19.20
N ALA A 237 -15.65 17.60 -20.45
CA ALA A 237 -15.08 18.89 -20.84
C ALA A 237 -16.10 20.03 -20.73
N LYS A 238 -17.38 19.80 -21.07
CA LYS A 238 -18.48 20.78 -20.87
C LYS A 238 -18.69 21.15 -19.42
N MET A 239 -18.39 20.21 -18.51
CA MET A 239 -18.52 20.36 -17.07
C MET A 239 -17.23 20.88 -16.39
N GLY A 240 -16.27 21.41 -17.17
CA GLY A 240 -15.02 21.98 -16.67
C GLY A 240 -13.83 21.04 -16.60
N TRP A 241 -14.00 19.75 -16.91
CA TRP A 241 -12.94 18.73 -16.91
C TRP A 241 -12.27 18.67 -18.30
N THR A 242 -11.57 19.72 -18.68
CA THR A 242 -11.01 19.89 -20.03
C THR A 242 -9.67 19.19 -20.25
N GLU A 243 -8.86 19.00 -19.20
CA GLU A 243 -7.55 18.38 -19.31
C GLU A 243 -7.66 16.86 -19.50
N LYS A 244 -7.04 16.35 -20.56
CA LYS A 244 -7.02 14.92 -20.88
C LYS A 244 -6.54 14.06 -19.70
N LYS A 245 -5.51 14.52 -18.99
CA LYS A 245 -4.95 13.81 -17.85
C LYS A 245 -5.97 13.62 -16.73
N ASN A 246 -6.75 14.66 -16.41
CA ASN A 246 -7.79 14.58 -15.39
C ASN A 246 -8.92 13.64 -15.82
N GLN A 247 -9.27 13.62 -17.12
CA GLN A 247 -10.24 12.70 -17.68
C GLN A 247 -9.73 11.25 -17.64
N ASP A 248 -8.44 11.00 -17.95
CA ASP A 248 -7.84 9.67 -17.88
C ASP A 248 -7.92 9.09 -16.45
N GLU A 249 -7.71 9.93 -15.42
CA GLU A 249 -7.85 9.53 -14.02
C GLU A 249 -9.30 9.16 -13.64
N VAL A 250 -10.30 9.85 -14.22
CA VAL A 250 -11.72 9.48 -14.05
C VAL A 250 -11.98 8.10 -14.67
N PHE A 251 -11.45 7.82 -15.86
CA PHE A 251 -11.60 6.53 -16.52
C PHE A 251 -10.86 5.40 -15.78
N GLU A 252 -9.69 5.67 -15.22
CA GLU A 252 -9.00 4.70 -14.35
C GLU A 252 -9.83 4.36 -13.10
N ALA A 253 -10.49 5.37 -12.51
CA ALA A 253 -11.38 5.14 -11.37
C ALA A 253 -12.59 4.28 -11.78
N ILE A 254 -13.22 4.55 -12.93
CA ILE A 254 -14.32 3.74 -13.48
C ILE A 254 -13.84 2.32 -13.82
N GLY A 255 -12.66 2.15 -14.42
CA GLY A 255 -12.09 0.83 -14.74
C GLY A 255 -11.89 -0.03 -13.48
N GLY A 256 -11.53 0.56 -12.36
CA GLY A 256 -11.53 -0.09 -11.06
C GLY A 256 -12.92 -0.57 -10.62
N PHE A 257 -13.98 0.18 -10.93
CA PHE A 257 -15.38 -0.21 -10.69
C PHE A 257 -15.88 -1.27 -11.70
N GLN A 258 -15.52 -1.16 -12.98
CA GLN A 258 -15.92 -2.15 -14.00
C GLN A 258 -15.35 -3.54 -13.73
N ASN A 259 -14.10 -3.65 -13.31
CA ASN A 259 -13.52 -4.93 -12.91
C ASN A 259 -14.24 -5.55 -11.70
N ALA A 260 -14.80 -4.73 -10.81
CA ALA A 260 -15.63 -5.21 -9.71
C ALA A 260 -17.06 -5.62 -10.18
N THR A 261 -17.62 -4.96 -11.21
CA THR A 261 -18.95 -5.25 -11.76
C THR A 261 -18.95 -6.38 -12.78
N GLU A 262 -17.88 -6.58 -13.56
CA GLU A 262 -17.75 -7.74 -14.47
C GLU A 262 -17.68 -9.06 -13.72
N LEU A 263 -17.12 -9.08 -12.50
CA LEU A 263 -17.19 -10.23 -11.61
C LEU A 263 -18.63 -10.60 -11.22
N ASN A 264 -19.58 -9.65 -11.30
CA ASN A 264 -21.01 -9.86 -11.04
C ASN A 264 -21.82 -10.23 -12.31
N ARG A 265 -21.27 -9.99 -13.51
CA ARG A 265 -21.93 -10.34 -14.79
C ARG A 265 -21.61 -11.73 -15.32
N MET A 266 -20.63 -12.43 -14.72
CA MET A 266 -20.34 -13.83 -15.06
C MET A 266 -21.21 -14.80 -14.23
N LYS A 267 -22.52 -14.59 -14.27
CA LYS A 267 -23.51 -15.57 -13.82
C LYS A 267 -24.34 -16.06 -14.99
#